data_d2c2b089652d7765991bbe5e0d80610c
#
_entry.id   d2c2b089652d7765991bbe5e0d80610c
#
_cell.length_a   1.000
_cell.length_b   1.000
_cell.length_c   1.000
_cell.angle_alpha   90.00
_cell.angle_beta   90.00
_cell.angle_gamma   90.00
#
_symmetry.space_group_name_H-M   'P 1'
#
loop_
_entity.id
_entity.type
_entity.pdbx_description
1 polymer ?
#
loop_
_entity_poly.entity_id
_entity_poly.type
_entity_poly.pdbx_seq_one_letter_code
_entity_poly.pdbx_strand_id
1 'polypeptide(L)'
;MNFPSPPNQAMTTRSKALWLLLAACVVAHAAPPATLAVGSAGNRADATGFGAVAYEYQIGKYEVTNDEYCAFLNAVAKADSHELYDAHMGGQYGGILRSGQDGGFSYSLKDGSGKKPVSFLTWLSCVRYANWLSNGGEGGADTESGSYTITGGQVTPPDHAALAAATPLKWAIPTENEWYKAAYFDAEKSPGPGYWPYAVKGGSAPECNLNTDMPSEVGNFKTAPSPCGTFDQNGNVWEYNETMNGDKVGLRGGSFYMHDKEVYLLATTRHEVDAAKWPNWGFRVVALGGAKPEPAKPEPAKPVPSPK
;
A
#
# COMPACT_ATOMS: atom_id res chain seq x y z
N MET A 1 75.32 15.31 58.80
CA MET A 1 74.77 14.20 58.01
C MET A 1 73.61 14.76 57.17
N ASN A 2 73.93 15.07 55.90
CA ASN A 2 72.93 15.65 54.99
C ASN A 2 72.24 14.50 54.26
N PHE A 3 70.94 14.46 54.31
CA PHE A 3 70.11 13.57 53.48
C PHE A 3 69.66 14.32 52.21
N PRO A 4 69.73 13.71 51.00
CA PRO A 4 69.28 14.35 49.80
C PRO A 4 67.74 14.26 49.61
N SER A 5 67.16 15.33 49.07
CA SER A 5 65.76 15.45 48.76
C SER A 5 65.38 14.55 47.55
N PRO A 6 64.15 13.99 47.45
CA PRO A 6 63.72 13.18 46.34
C PRO A 6 63.35 14.03 45.11
N PRO A 7 63.44 13.48 43.89
CA PRO A 7 63.17 14.21 42.68
C PRO A 7 61.72 14.45 42.43
N ASN A 8 61.43 15.61 41.85
CA ASN A 8 60.14 16.16 41.44
C ASN A 8 59.53 15.27 40.35
N GLN A 9 58.40 14.61 40.61
CA GLN A 9 57.64 13.93 39.58
C GLN A 9 56.74 14.90 38.82
N ALA A 10 57.01 15.09 37.52
CA ALA A 10 56.15 15.82 36.62
C ALA A 10 54.81 15.10 36.42
N MET A 11 53.72 15.75 36.85
CA MET A 11 52.34 15.31 36.57
C MET A 11 52.03 15.50 35.08
N THR A 12 52.02 14.40 34.32
CA THR A 12 51.47 14.39 32.95
C THR A 12 49.95 14.43 33.01
N THR A 13 49.38 15.59 32.69
CA THR A 13 47.93 15.74 32.44
C THR A 13 47.53 14.95 31.18
N ARG A 14 46.93 13.78 31.37
CA ARG A 14 46.26 13.07 30.29
C ARG A 14 44.92 13.73 30.01
N SER A 15 44.85 14.50 28.94
CA SER A 15 43.55 14.96 28.35
C SER A 15 42.71 13.77 27.92
N LYS A 16 41.62 13.53 28.65
CA LYS A 16 40.57 12.60 28.22
C LYS A 16 39.77 13.29 27.14
N ALA A 17 40.04 12.99 25.87
CA ALA A 17 39.16 13.35 24.77
C ALA A 17 37.84 12.57 24.91
N LEU A 18 36.78 13.27 25.27
CA LEU A 18 35.42 12.75 25.34
C LEU A 18 34.88 12.70 23.89
N TRP A 19 34.92 11.52 23.28
CA TRP A 19 34.24 11.29 22.00
C TRP A 19 32.72 11.24 22.27
N LEU A 20 32.02 12.33 21.94
CA LEU A 20 30.56 12.28 21.79
C LEU A 20 30.26 11.45 20.53
N LEU A 21 29.86 10.21 20.74
CA LEU A 21 29.14 9.44 19.71
C LEU A 21 27.78 10.12 19.51
N LEU A 22 27.66 10.97 18.46
CA LEU A 22 26.35 11.31 17.91
C LEU A 22 25.78 10.00 17.35
N ALA A 23 24.90 9.35 18.10
CA ALA A 23 24.01 8.34 17.55
C ALA A 23 23.09 9.09 16.58
N ALA A 24 23.39 9.01 15.28
CA ALA A 24 22.43 9.38 14.25
C ALA A 24 21.24 8.45 14.44
N CYS A 25 20.12 9.01 14.91
CA CYS A 25 18.84 8.32 14.93
C CYS A 25 18.49 8.08 13.47
N VAL A 26 18.79 6.89 12.95
CA VAL A 26 18.30 6.46 11.64
C VAL A 26 16.80 6.31 11.84
N VAL A 27 16.04 7.31 11.42
CA VAL A 27 14.60 7.21 11.30
C VAL A 27 14.37 6.09 10.28
N ALA A 28 13.86 4.96 10.75
CA ALA A 28 13.53 3.85 9.86
C ALA A 28 12.42 4.34 8.91
N HIS A 29 12.80 4.61 7.68
CA HIS A 29 11.88 4.95 6.60
C HIS A 29 11.09 3.69 6.26
N ALA A 30 9.77 3.72 6.38
CA ALA A 30 8.95 2.64 5.88
C ALA A 30 9.09 2.60 4.35
N ALA A 31 9.49 1.46 3.81
CA ALA A 31 9.51 1.31 2.35
C ALA A 31 8.08 1.48 1.82
N PRO A 32 7.89 2.28 0.77
CA PRO A 32 6.56 2.42 0.17
C PRO A 32 6.10 1.09 -0.42
N PRO A 33 4.77 0.87 -0.56
CA PRO A 33 4.22 -0.32 -1.19
C PRO A 33 4.83 -0.58 -2.58
N ALA A 34 5.09 -1.85 -2.89
CA ALA A 34 5.56 -2.24 -4.23
C ALA A 34 4.50 -1.95 -5.27
N THR A 35 4.86 -1.29 -6.38
CA THR A 35 3.93 -0.90 -7.45
C THR A 35 4.27 -1.52 -8.78
N LEU A 36 3.28 -1.54 -9.68
CA LEU A 36 3.41 -1.90 -11.08
C LEU A 36 2.90 -0.76 -11.96
N ALA A 37 3.55 -0.54 -13.09
CA ALA A 37 3.11 0.45 -14.07
C ALA A 37 1.88 -0.05 -14.83
N VAL A 38 0.85 0.79 -14.95
CA VAL A 38 -0.33 0.56 -15.77
C VAL A 38 -0.30 1.54 -16.95
N GLY A 39 0.06 1.01 -18.09
CA GLY A 39 0.19 1.75 -19.35
C GLY A 39 -1.13 1.91 -20.11
N SER A 40 -1.02 2.08 -21.43
CA SER A 40 -2.19 2.24 -22.35
C SER A 40 -3.09 3.39 -21.94
N ALA A 41 -2.51 4.59 -21.75
CA ALA A 41 -3.27 5.82 -21.51
C ALA A 41 -4.31 6.05 -22.62
N GLY A 42 -5.50 6.49 -22.24
CA GLY A 42 -6.60 6.73 -23.21
C GLY A 42 -7.32 5.46 -23.66
N ASN A 43 -7.14 4.31 -23.00
CA ASN A 43 -7.94 3.13 -23.27
C ASN A 43 -9.44 3.41 -23.07
N ARG A 44 -10.29 2.73 -23.85
CA ARG A 44 -11.74 2.85 -23.73
C ARG A 44 -12.25 2.05 -22.51
N ALA A 45 -13.37 2.49 -21.96
CA ALA A 45 -14.14 1.69 -21.02
C ALA A 45 -14.66 0.41 -21.67
N ASP A 46 -14.99 -0.58 -20.84
CA ASP A 46 -15.72 -1.76 -21.31
C ASP A 46 -17.24 -1.52 -21.38
N ALA A 47 -18.00 -2.60 -21.57
CA ALA A 47 -19.46 -2.54 -21.64
C ALA A 47 -20.12 -2.14 -20.30
N THR A 48 -19.41 -2.23 -19.17
CA THR A 48 -19.91 -1.77 -17.85
C THR A 48 -19.76 -0.26 -17.67
N GLY A 49 -19.01 0.40 -18.55
CA GLY A 49 -18.69 1.83 -18.48
C GLY A 49 -17.44 2.14 -17.65
N PHE A 50 -16.76 1.13 -17.10
CA PHE A 50 -15.57 1.29 -16.26
C PHE A 50 -14.26 1.00 -16.98
N GLY A 51 -13.15 1.46 -16.39
CA GLY A 51 -11.79 1.14 -16.78
C GLY A 51 -11.12 2.14 -17.72
N ALA A 52 -11.81 3.18 -18.20
CA ALA A 52 -11.18 4.22 -19.01
C ALA A 52 -10.29 5.12 -18.13
N VAL A 53 -8.98 5.19 -18.46
CA VAL A 53 -8.02 6.05 -17.77
C VAL A 53 -7.17 6.78 -18.82
N ALA A 54 -7.16 8.12 -18.76
CA ALA A 54 -6.52 8.96 -19.77
C ALA A 54 -5.00 9.09 -19.61
N TYR A 55 -4.43 8.59 -18.53
CA TYR A 55 -3.01 8.74 -18.15
C TYR A 55 -2.41 7.40 -17.73
N GLU A 56 -1.08 7.35 -17.70
CA GLU A 56 -0.32 6.25 -17.10
C GLU A 56 -0.18 6.48 -15.60
N TYR A 57 -0.19 5.40 -14.83
CA TYR A 57 -0.07 5.43 -13.37
C TYR A 57 0.64 4.17 -12.85
N GLN A 58 0.97 4.16 -11.59
CA GLN A 58 1.41 2.96 -10.90
C GLN A 58 0.35 2.54 -9.89
N ILE A 59 0.18 1.24 -9.69
CA ILE A 59 -0.76 0.70 -8.71
C ILE A 59 -0.05 -0.31 -7.81
N GLY A 60 -0.45 -0.39 -6.55
CA GLY A 60 0.04 -1.39 -5.61
C GLY A 60 -0.06 -2.79 -6.23
N LYS A 61 1.09 -3.49 -6.29
CA LYS A 61 1.14 -4.87 -6.78
C LYS A 61 0.22 -5.77 -5.96
N TYR A 62 0.07 -5.45 -4.69
CA TYR A 62 -0.73 -6.15 -3.68
C TYR A 62 -1.64 -5.17 -2.94
N GLU A 63 -2.53 -5.69 -2.12
CA GLU A 63 -3.19 -4.92 -1.07
C GLU A 63 -2.17 -4.40 -0.06
N VAL A 64 -2.47 -3.30 0.61
CA VAL A 64 -1.66 -2.80 1.74
C VAL A 64 -1.66 -3.85 2.85
N THR A 65 -0.46 -4.20 3.31
CA THR A 65 -0.23 -5.25 4.29
C THR A 65 -0.31 -4.74 5.73
N ASN A 66 -0.45 -5.67 6.69
CA ASN A 66 -0.34 -5.33 8.11
C ASN A 66 1.03 -4.73 8.46
N ASP A 67 2.12 -5.17 7.81
CA ASP A 67 3.46 -4.64 8.04
C ASP A 67 3.55 -3.16 7.65
N GLU A 68 3.08 -2.82 6.45
CA GLU A 68 3.05 -1.44 5.94
C GLU A 68 2.14 -0.53 6.78
N TYR A 69 0.96 -1.03 7.18
CA TYR A 69 0.04 -0.24 8.00
C TYR A 69 0.51 -0.13 9.46
N CYS A 70 1.17 -1.13 10.01
CA CYS A 70 1.80 -1.08 11.34
C CYS A 70 2.90 -0.02 11.40
N ALA A 71 3.69 0.12 10.33
CA ALA A 71 4.67 1.18 10.21
C ALA A 71 4.02 2.58 10.22
N PHE A 72 2.92 2.76 9.48
CA PHE A 72 2.11 3.98 9.50
C PHE A 72 1.58 4.31 10.90
N LEU A 73 0.97 3.35 11.59
CA LEU A 73 0.48 3.56 12.95
C LEU A 73 1.58 4.00 13.91
N ASN A 74 2.75 3.37 13.86
CA ASN A 74 3.90 3.75 14.68
C ASN A 74 4.43 5.16 14.34
N ALA A 75 4.28 5.59 13.09
CA ALA A 75 4.71 6.90 12.65
C ALA A 75 3.79 8.03 13.17
N VAL A 76 2.46 7.82 13.18
CA VAL A 76 1.51 8.93 13.35
C VAL A 76 0.48 8.72 14.47
N ALA A 77 0.31 7.51 15.01
CA ALA A 77 -0.81 7.17 15.90
C ALA A 77 -0.39 6.94 17.37
N LYS A 78 0.60 7.67 17.88
CA LYS A 78 0.98 7.58 19.31
C LYS A 78 -0.15 8.01 20.25
N ALA A 79 -0.96 8.98 19.84
CA ALA A 79 -2.19 9.40 20.53
C ALA A 79 -3.46 8.85 19.84
N ASP A 80 -3.35 8.37 18.61
CA ASP A 80 -4.41 7.82 17.76
C ASP A 80 -5.70 8.67 17.72
N SER A 81 -5.56 9.98 17.69
CA SER A 81 -6.67 10.95 17.69
C SER A 81 -7.60 10.81 16.49
N HIS A 82 -7.19 10.09 15.45
CA HIS A 82 -7.96 9.83 14.25
C HIS A 82 -8.55 8.41 14.19
N GLU A 83 -8.45 7.63 15.28
CA GLU A 83 -8.96 6.26 15.37
C GLU A 83 -8.48 5.36 14.22
N LEU A 84 -7.19 5.49 13.87
CA LEU A 84 -6.54 4.73 12.80
C LEU A 84 -6.41 3.25 13.14
N TYR A 85 -6.29 2.94 14.44
CA TYR A 85 -6.28 1.58 14.94
C TYR A 85 -7.66 1.17 15.43
N ASP A 86 -8.09 -0.02 15.06
CA ASP A 86 -9.27 -0.68 15.62
C ASP A 86 -8.86 -1.88 16.48
N ALA A 87 -9.51 -2.09 17.62
CA ALA A 87 -9.17 -3.19 18.53
C ALA A 87 -9.30 -4.58 17.86
N HIS A 88 -10.18 -4.73 16.87
CA HIS A 88 -10.32 -5.97 16.10
C HIS A 88 -9.09 -6.27 15.23
N MET A 89 -8.21 -5.29 14.96
CA MET A 89 -6.93 -5.55 14.31
C MET A 89 -6.04 -6.48 15.14
N GLY A 90 -6.22 -6.52 16.47
CA GLY A 90 -5.59 -7.51 17.36
C GLY A 90 -6.32 -8.86 17.42
N GLY A 91 -7.53 -8.95 16.87
CA GLY A 91 -8.39 -10.13 16.91
C GLY A 91 -8.02 -11.22 15.91
N GLN A 92 -8.96 -12.15 15.69
CA GLN A 92 -8.75 -13.36 14.87
C GLN A 92 -8.29 -13.04 13.44
N TYR A 93 -8.96 -12.11 12.77
CA TYR A 93 -8.73 -11.77 11.36
C TYR A 93 -7.71 -10.65 11.15
N GLY A 94 -7.36 -9.92 12.22
CA GLY A 94 -6.39 -8.84 12.16
C GLY A 94 -4.97 -9.31 12.40
N GLY A 95 -3.99 -8.40 12.19
CA GLY A 95 -2.57 -8.70 12.27
C GLY A 95 -1.74 -7.74 13.11
N ILE A 96 -2.36 -6.74 13.78
CA ILE A 96 -1.65 -5.67 14.48
C ILE A 96 -2.11 -5.58 15.93
N LEU A 97 -1.17 -5.60 16.85
CA LEU A 97 -1.38 -5.42 18.29
C LEU A 97 -1.03 -4.00 18.70
N ARG A 98 -1.82 -3.39 19.58
CA ARG A 98 -1.53 -2.12 20.22
C ARG A 98 -1.14 -2.33 21.69
N SER A 99 -0.12 -1.64 22.14
CA SER A 99 0.33 -1.59 23.53
C SER A 99 0.58 -0.15 23.99
N GLY A 100 0.78 0.05 25.30
CA GLY A 100 0.97 1.39 25.87
C GLY A 100 -0.34 2.05 26.27
N GLN A 101 -0.28 3.38 26.42
CA GLN A 101 -1.38 4.24 26.82
C GLN A 101 -1.48 5.41 25.83
N ASP A 102 -2.58 6.16 25.87
CA ASP A 102 -2.78 7.33 25.05
C ASP A 102 -1.61 8.32 25.14
N GLY A 103 -1.19 8.83 23.98
CA GLY A 103 0.02 9.65 23.82
C GLY A 103 1.33 8.85 23.73
N GLY A 104 1.31 7.54 24.02
CA GLY A 104 2.47 6.64 24.00
C GLY A 104 2.16 5.25 23.44
N PHE A 105 1.14 5.12 22.57
CA PHE A 105 0.84 3.86 21.91
C PHE A 105 2.00 3.40 21.01
N SER A 106 2.20 2.09 20.99
CA SER A 106 3.09 1.40 20.06
C SER A 106 2.37 0.21 19.45
N TYR A 107 2.75 -0.13 18.23
CA TYR A 107 2.09 -1.15 17.42
C TYR A 107 3.09 -2.19 16.99
N SER A 108 2.69 -3.45 17.04
CA SER A 108 3.50 -4.60 16.65
C SER A 108 2.67 -5.61 15.85
N LEU A 109 3.34 -6.42 15.07
CA LEU A 109 2.67 -7.45 14.29
C LEU A 109 2.39 -8.68 15.16
N LYS A 110 1.29 -9.35 14.88
CA LYS A 110 1.08 -10.74 15.31
C LYS A 110 1.97 -11.65 14.48
N ASP A 111 2.42 -12.74 15.07
CA ASP A 111 3.25 -13.73 14.39
C ASP A 111 2.61 -14.22 13.08
N GLY A 112 3.38 -14.19 12.00
CA GLY A 112 2.94 -14.65 10.68
C GLY A 112 1.86 -13.80 9.99
N SER A 113 1.55 -12.59 10.51
CA SER A 113 0.49 -11.74 9.94
C SER A 113 1.00 -10.56 9.11
N GLY A 114 2.29 -10.27 9.13
CA GLY A 114 2.85 -9.07 8.50
C GLY A 114 2.49 -8.93 7.03
N LYS A 115 2.58 -10.02 6.26
CA LYS A 115 2.30 -10.05 4.83
C LYS A 115 0.82 -10.28 4.46
N LYS A 116 -0.08 -10.36 5.43
CA LYS A 116 -1.51 -10.42 5.15
C LYS A 116 -2.06 -9.01 4.94
N PRO A 117 -3.15 -8.83 4.15
CA PRO A 117 -3.76 -7.52 3.98
C PRO A 117 -4.24 -6.97 5.31
N VAL A 118 -4.11 -5.66 5.49
CA VAL A 118 -4.71 -4.98 6.64
C VAL A 118 -6.21 -4.86 6.44
N SER A 119 -6.97 -5.01 7.54
CA SER A 119 -8.43 -4.90 7.57
C SER A 119 -8.92 -4.13 8.80
N PHE A 120 -10.24 -4.04 9.01
CA PHE A 120 -10.87 -3.22 10.04
C PHE A 120 -10.58 -1.72 9.91
N LEU A 121 -10.51 -1.25 8.68
CA LEU A 121 -10.24 0.15 8.31
C LEU A 121 -11.54 0.86 7.95
N THR A 122 -11.57 2.18 8.15
CA THR A 122 -12.49 3.05 7.44
C THR A 122 -11.83 3.52 6.14
N TRP A 123 -12.62 3.91 5.14
CA TRP A 123 -12.10 4.55 3.95
C TRP A 123 -11.26 5.80 4.27
N LEU A 124 -11.67 6.58 5.26
CA LEU A 124 -10.95 7.75 5.73
C LEU A 124 -9.55 7.40 6.30
N SER A 125 -9.42 6.25 6.98
CA SER A 125 -8.12 5.75 7.43
C SER A 125 -7.19 5.40 6.25
N CYS A 126 -7.76 4.86 5.16
CA CYS A 126 -7.01 4.58 3.93
C CYS A 126 -6.54 5.87 3.25
N VAL A 127 -7.39 6.91 3.20
CA VAL A 127 -7.04 8.25 2.68
C VAL A 127 -5.89 8.87 3.48
N ARG A 128 -5.93 8.78 4.82
CA ARG A 128 -4.85 9.26 5.70
C ARG A 128 -3.53 8.52 5.46
N TYR A 129 -3.60 7.22 5.23
CA TYR A 129 -2.42 6.43 4.84
C TYR A 129 -1.82 6.94 3.51
N ALA A 130 -2.64 7.22 2.51
CA ALA A 130 -2.20 7.77 1.23
C ALA A 130 -1.59 9.18 1.38
N ASN A 131 -2.17 10.04 2.22
CA ASN A 131 -1.58 11.35 2.56
C ASN A 131 -0.22 11.21 3.25
N TRP A 132 -0.11 10.30 4.23
CA TRP A 132 1.15 10.02 4.91
C TRP A 132 2.24 9.59 3.92
N LEU A 133 1.95 8.66 3.01
CA LEU A 133 2.88 8.25 1.94
C LEU A 133 3.26 9.43 1.04
N SER A 134 2.29 10.28 0.66
CA SER A 134 2.52 11.46 -0.18
C SER A 134 3.41 12.51 0.47
N ASN A 135 3.51 12.49 1.80
CA ASN A 135 4.32 13.37 2.62
C ASN A 135 5.62 12.70 3.11
N GLY A 136 6.05 11.65 2.44
CA GLY A 136 7.34 10.99 2.65
C GLY A 136 7.32 9.74 3.52
N GLY A 137 6.19 9.37 4.13
CA GLY A 137 6.07 8.14 4.90
C GLY A 137 6.86 8.14 6.22
N GLU A 138 7.12 9.31 6.79
CA GLU A 138 7.95 9.47 8.00
C GLU A 138 7.12 9.74 9.26
N GLY A 139 7.79 9.68 10.41
CA GLY A 139 7.19 10.00 11.70
C GLY A 139 6.74 11.47 11.78
N GLY A 140 5.47 11.70 12.15
CA GLY A 140 4.89 13.04 12.27
C GLY A 140 4.50 13.68 10.94
N ALA A 141 4.57 12.96 9.81
CA ALA A 141 4.07 13.46 8.54
C ALA A 141 2.55 13.72 8.62
N ASP A 142 2.11 14.80 7.96
CA ASP A 142 0.72 15.21 7.95
C ASP A 142 -0.17 14.16 7.29
N THR A 143 -1.28 13.80 7.93
CA THR A 143 -2.29 12.86 7.43
C THR A 143 -3.53 13.56 6.91
N GLU A 144 -3.73 14.85 7.26
CA GLU A 144 -4.93 15.61 6.88
C GLU A 144 -4.76 16.38 5.57
N SER A 145 -3.53 16.53 5.11
CA SER A 145 -3.19 17.19 3.85
C SER A 145 -2.10 16.40 3.10
N GLY A 146 -2.23 16.27 1.79
CA GLY A 146 -1.34 15.48 0.94
C GLY A 146 -1.88 15.43 -0.48
N SER A 147 -2.25 14.25 -0.97
CA SER A 147 -3.07 14.12 -2.17
C SER A 147 -4.50 14.57 -1.91
N TYR A 148 -4.99 14.29 -0.72
CA TYR A 148 -6.31 14.70 -0.24
C TYR A 148 -6.19 15.85 0.73
N THR A 149 -7.24 16.70 0.79
CA THR A 149 -7.44 17.63 1.89
C THR A 149 -8.59 17.12 2.76
N ILE A 150 -8.34 16.96 4.06
CA ILE A 150 -9.34 16.52 5.04
C ILE A 150 -9.61 17.69 5.99
N THR A 151 -10.87 18.11 6.07
CA THR A 151 -11.29 19.20 6.96
C THR A 151 -12.54 18.80 7.69
N GLY A 152 -12.49 18.70 9.02
CA GLY A 152 -13.62 18.27 9.84
C GLY A 152 -14.17 16.88 9.47
N GLY A 153 -13.31 15.97 8.99
CA GLY A 153 -13.69 14.65 8.54
C GLY A 153 -14.23 14.58 7.09
N GLN A 154 -14.42 15.72 6.44
CA GLN A 154 -14.81 15.78 5.03
C GLN A 154 -13.56 15.71 4.15
N VAL A 155 -13.59 14.87 3.13
CA VAL A 155 -12.49 14.65 2.20
C VAL A 155 -12.75 15.38 0.90
N THR A 156 -11.76 16.19 0.47
CA THR A 156 -11.70 16.71 -0.90
C THR A 156 -10.76 15.79 -1.70
N PRO A 157 -11.27 15.01 -2.66
CA PRO A 157 -10.44 14.12 -3.47
C PRO A 157 -9.58 14.93 -4.45
N PRO A 158 -8.43 14.39 -4.87
CA PRO A 158 -7.57 15.01 -5.86
C PRO A 158 -8.12 14.83 -7.29
N ASP A 159 -7.63 15.66 -8.21
CA ASP A 159 -7.68 15.36 -9.63
C ASP A 159 -6.52 14.42 -9.99
N HIS A 160 -6.80 13.14 -10.21
CA HIS A 160 -5.81 12.12 -10.53
C HIS A 160 -5.05 12.40 -11.84
N ALA A 161 -5.69 12.99 -12.83
CA ALA A 161 -5.03 13.37 -14.08
C ALA A 161 -4.00 14.49 -13.84
N ALA A 162 -4.34 15.46 -13.00
CA ALA A 162 -3.41 16.50 -12.60
C ALA A 162 -2.25 15.93 -11.77
N LEU A 163 -2.51 15.02 -10.84
CA LEU A 163 -1.46 14.33 -10.07
C LEU A 163 -0.55 13.49 -10.96
N ALA A 164 -1.10 12.79 -11.96
CA ALA A 164 -0.31 11.99 -12.90
C ALA A 164 0.66 12.83 -13.76
N ALA A 165 0.36 14.11 -13.95
CA ALA A 165 1.22 15.06 -14.66
C ALA A 165 2.19 15.80 -13.73
N ALA A 166 2.06 15.65 -12.41
CA ALA A 166 2.82 16.43 -11.43
C ALA A 166 4.11 15.74 -10.97
N THR A 167 4.96 16.52 -10.32
CA THR A 167 6.12 16.06 -9.51
C THR A 167 6.09 16.84 -8.19
N PRO A 168 6.43 16.23 -7.07
CA PRO A 168 6.88 14.84 -6.86
C PRO A 168 5.73 13.82 -6.96
N LEU A 169 6.08 12.53 -6.89
CA LEU A 169 5.14 11.42 -6.82
C LEU A 169 4.15 11.62 -5.67
N LYS A 170 2.88 11.32 -5.93
CA LYS A 170 1.80 11.37 -4.95
C LYS A 170 1.07 10.03 -4.87
N TRP A 171 0.56 9.71 -3.70
CA TRP A 171 -0.16 8.47 -3.43
C TRP A 171 -1.64 8.76 -3.20
N ALA A 172 -2.49 7.91 -3.74
CA ALA A 172 -3.93 8.03 -3.58
C ALA A 172 -4.58 6.62 -3.46
N ILE A 173 -5.84 6.58 -3.05
CA ILE A 173 -6.70 5.42 -3.24
C ILE A 173 -7.06 5.36 -4.73
N PRO A 174 -7.03 4.19 -5.38
CA PRO A 174 -7.38 4.14 -6.80
C PRO A 174 -8.81 4.62 -7.04
N THR A 175 -9.03 5.42 -8.07
CA THR A 175 -10.37 5.57 -8.62
C THR A 175 -10.91 4.21 -9.04
N GLU A 176 -12.22 4.05 -9.13
CA GLU A 176 -12.79 2.78 -9.60
C GLU A 176 -12.30 2.41 -11.01
N ASN A 177 -12.07 3.40 -11.87
CA ASN A 177 -11.54 3.17 -13.21
C ASN A 177 -10.07 2.69 -13.20
N GLU A 178 -9.23 3.23 -12.35
CA GLU A 178 -7.85 2.78 -12.20
C GLU A 178 -7.78 1.36 -11.63
N TRP A 179 -8.54 1.08 -10.56
CA TRP A 179 -8.62 -0.25 -9.98
C TRP A 179 -9.10 -1.27 -11.01
N TYR A 180 -10.18 -0.94 -11.74
CA TYR A 180 -10.81 -1.78 -12.77
C TYR A 180 -9.88 -2.05 -13.94
N LYS A 181 -9.20 -1.02 -14.44
CA LYS A 181 -8.22 -1.16 -15.51
C LYS A 181 -7.08 -2.10 -15.12
N ALA A 182 -6.52 -1.91 -13.94
CA ALA A 182 -5.43 -2.74 -13.42
C ALA A 182 -5.85 -4.20 -13.26
N ALA A 183 -7.10 -4.45 -12.85
CA ALA A 183 -7.62 -5.79 -12.64
C ALA A 183 -7.91 -6.54 -13.95
N TYR A 184 -8.55 -5.87 -14.92
CA TYR A 184 -9.22 -6.58 -16.01
C TYR A 184 -8.72 -6.22 -17.41
N PHE A 185 -8.09 -5.04 -17.61
CA PHE A 185 -7.68 -4.60 -18.93
C PHE A 185 -6.42 -5.32 -19.43
N ASP A 186 -6.49 -5.85 -20.65
CA ASP A 186 -5.37 -6.48 -21.34
C ASP A 186 -5.15 -5.80 -22.69
N ALA A 187 -4.01 -5.11 -22.82
CA ALA A 187 -3.63 -4.45 -24.07
C ALA A 187 -3.31 -5.45 -25.20
N GLU A 188 -2.99 -6.70 -24.83
CA GLU A 188 -2.61 -7.79 -25.74
C GLU A 188 -3.75 -8.77 -26.00
N LYS A 189 -4.94 -8.53 -25.46
CA LYS A 189 -6.10 -9.42 -25.67
C LYS A 189 -6.43 -9.56 -27.14
N SER A 190 -6.60 -10.79 -27.61
CA SER A 190 -7.03 -11.06 -29.00
C SER A 190 -8.56 -11.06 -29.09
N PRO A 191 -9.16 -10.48 -30.15
CA PRO A 191 -8.57 -9.89 -31.38
C PRO A 191 -8.12 -8.42 -31.22
N GLY A 192 -8.18 -7.85 -30.05
CA GLY A 192 -7.73 -6.48 -29.75
C GLY A 192 -7.82 -6.16 -28.27
N PRO A 193 -7.24 -5.02 -27.82
CA PRO A 193 -7.26 -4.60 -26.43
C PRO A 193 -8.67 -4.66 -25.82
N GLY A 194 -8.77 -5.17 -24.60
CA GLY A 194 -10.08 -5.33 -23.96
C GLY A 194 -9.99 -5.85 -22.53
N TYR A 195 -11.11 -6.22 -21.98
CA TYR A 195 -11.23 -6.62 -20.59
C TYR A 195 -11.56 -8.11 -20.46
N TRP A 196 -11.04 -8.70 -19.39
CA TRP A 196 -11.39 -10.05 -18.96
C TRP A 196 -12.51 -10.00 -17.92
N PRO A 197 -13.33 -11.05 -17.81
CA PRO A 197 -14.40 -11.09 -16.79
C PRO A 197 -13.88 -11.25 -15.36
N TYR A 198 -12.67 -11.74 -15.21
CA TYR A 198 -11.95 -11.90 -13.93
C TYR A 198 -10.59 -11.21 -14.00
N ALA A 199 -10.00 -10.90 -12.85
CA ALA A 199 -8.67 -10.28 -12.76
C ALA A 199 -7.55 -11.31 -13.03
N VAL A 200 -7.68 -12.01 -14.17
CA VAL A 200 -6.73 -12.99 -14.69
C VAL A 200 -6.94 -13.12 -16.19
N LYS A 201 -5.88 -13.42 -16.95
CA LYS A 201 -6.02 -13.74 -18.39
C LYS A 201 -6.74 -15.06 -18.58
N GLY A 202 -7.58 -15.18 -19.62
CA GLY A 202 -8.21 -16.45 -20.06
C GLY A 202 -9.70 -16.60 -19.78
N GLY A 203 -10.32 -15.72 -19.01
CA GLY A 203 -11.79 -15.62 -18.88
C GLY A 203 -12.45 -16.63 -17.93
N SER A 204 -11.70 -17.49 -17.26
CA SER A 204 -12.20 -18.37 -16.20
C SER A 204 -11.88 -17.79 -14.83
N ALA A 205 -12.68 -18.15 -13.82
CA ALA A 205 -12.40 -17.75 -12.44
C ALA A 205 -11.00 -18.22 -12.02
N PRO A 206 -10.19 -17.35 -11.39
CA PRO A 206 -8.85 -17.71 -10.95
C PRO A 206 -8.89 -18.57 -9.68
N GLU A 207 -7.80 -19.28 -9.43
CA GLU A 207 -7.48 -19.74 -8.09
C GLU A 207 -7.17 -18.51 -7.21
N CYS A 208 -7.91 -18.33 -6.13
CA CYS A 208 -7.79 -17.18 -5.25
C CYS A 208 -8.28 -17.51 -3.84
N ASN A 209 -8.02 -16.62 -2.89
CA ASN A 209 -8.54 -16.76 -1.53
C ASN A 209 -10.02 -16.31 -1.48
N LEU A 210 -10.92 -17.24 -1.73
CA LEU A 210 -12.36 -17.04 -1.77
C LEU A 210 -13.05 -18.02 -0.84
N ASN A 211 -13.97 -17.52 0.00
CA ASN A 211 -14.79 -18.35 0.90
C ASN A 211 -13.96 -19.32 1.76
N THR A 212 -12.91 -18.78 2.37
CA THR A 212 -12.05 -19.48 3.32
C THR A 212 -12.23 -18.90 4.73
N ASP A 213 -11.54 -19.48 5.71
CA ASP A 213 -11.69 -19.01 7.11
C ASP A 213 -10.80 -17.81 7.46
N MET A 214 -9.76 -17.54 6.65
CA MET A 214 -8.73 -16.56 7.00
C MET A 214 -8.15 -15.83 5.78
N PRO A 215 -7.71 -14.56 5.92
CA PRO A 215 -6.93 -13.91 4.87
C PRO A 215 -5.60 -14.62 4.64
N SER A 216 -5.18 -14.73 3.38
CA SER A 216 -3.88 -15.24 2.97
C SER A 216 -2.81 -14.14 2.94
N GLU A 217 -1.54 -14.53 2.88
CA GLU A 217 -0.48 -13.59 2.52
C GLU A 217 -0.72 -13.05 1.11
N VAL A 218 -0.44 -11.77 0.89
CA VAL A 218 -0.58 -11.14 -0.42
C VAL A 218 0.32 -11.82 -1.46
N GLY A 219 -0.18 -12.01 -2.67
CA GLY A 219 0.54 -12.69 -3.74
C GLY A 219 0.71 -14.21 -3.52
N ASN A 220 -0.07 -14.83 -2.65
CA ASN A 220 0.01 -16.27 -2.40
C ASN A 220 -0.35 -17.08 -3.65
N PHE A 221 -1.27 -16.62 -4.47
CA PHE A 221 -1.74 -17.27 -5.70
C PHE A 221 -0.90 -16.85 -6.91
N LYS A 222 0.35 -17.31 -6.97
CA LYS A 222 1.36 -16.88 -7.95
C LYS A 222 0.99 -17.13 -9.41
N THR A 223 0.08 -18.06 -9.66
CA THR A 223 -0.40 -18.44 -11.01
C THR A 223 -1.55 -17.58 -11.50
N ALA A 224 -2.06 -16.67 -10.68
CA ALA A 224 -3.24 -15.86 -10.95
C ALA A 224 -2.97 -14.33 -10.92
N PRO A 225 -1.92 -13.81 -11.59
CA PRO A 225 -1.77 -12.37 -11.74
C PRO A 225 -2.81 -11.80 -12.67
N SER A 226 -3.22 -10.55 -12.43
CA SER A 226 -4.03 -9.79 -13.39
C SER A 226 -3.29 -9.57 -14.71
N PRO A 227 -3.95 -9.13 -15.77
CA PRO A 227 -3.28 -8.81 -17.04
C PRO A 227 -2.13 -7.81 -16.90
N CYS A 228 -2.17 -6.88 -15.94
CA CYS A 228 -1.08 -5.95 -15.68
C CYS A 228 -0.09 -6.44 -14.61
N GLY A 229 -0.31 -7.62 -14.03
CA GLY A 229 0.61 -8.26 -13.07
C GLY A 229 0.31 -7.98 -11.60
N THR A 230 -0.80 -7.35 -11.26
CA THR A 230 -1.26 -7.23 -9.86
C THR A 230 -1.77 -8.57 -9.35
N PHE A 231 -1.81 -8.74 -8.04
CA PHE A 231 -2.33 -9.95 -7.38
C PHE A 231 -3.50 -9.59 -6.46
N ASP A 232 -4.29 -10.60 -6.15
CA ASP A 232 -5.36 -10.58 -5.15
C ASP A 232 -6.51 -9.59 -5.46
N GLN A 233 -6.59 -9.02 -6.68
CA GLN A 233 -7.77 -8.26 -7.13
C GLN A 233 -9.00 -9.15 -7.39
N ASN A 234 -8.85 -10.46 -7.19
CA ASN A 234 -9.92 -11.43 -7.04
C ASN A 234 -9.72 -12.18 -5.72
N GLY A 235 -10.63 -12.02 -4.77
CA GLY A 235 -10.60 -12.65 -3.45
C GLY A 235 -9.72 -11.90 -2.44
N ASN A 236 -9.27 -12.60 -1.43
CA ASN A 236 -8.53 -12.14 -0.27
C ASN A 236 -9.32 -11.10 0.54
N VAL A 237 -9.25 -9.81 0.22
CA VAL A 237 -10.12 -8.79 0.83
C VAL A 237 -10.83 -7.95 -0.23
N TRP A 238 -12.07 -7.55 0.05
CA TRP A 238 -12.72 -6.48 -0.71
C TRP A 238 -11.88 -5.22 -0.62
N GLU A 239 -11.71 -4.52 -1.73
CA GLU A 239 -10.86 -3.35 -1.78
C GLU A 239 -11.65 -2.08 -1.99
N TYR A 240 -11.40 -1.11 -1.09
CA TYR A 240 -11.88 0.24 -1.25
C TYR A 240 -11.33 0.90 -2.52
N ASN A 241 -12.19 1.65 -3.19
CA ASN A 241 -11.79 2.60 -4.23
C ASN A 241 -12.32 4.01 -3.88
N GLU A 242 -11.96 5.00 -4.70
CA GLU A 242 -12.28 6.40 -4.41
C GLU A 242 -13.74 6.78 -4.75
N THR A 243 -14.53 5.85 -5.31
CA THR A 243 -15.91 6.17 -5.69
C THR A 243 -16.74 6.43 -4.46
N MET A 244 -17.35 7.61 -4.43
CA MET A 244 -18.32 8.03 -3.43
C MET A 244 -19.70 8.18 -4.06
N ASN A 245 -20.73 7.63 -3.41
CA ASN A 245 -22.13 7.81 -3.77
C ASN A 245 -22.90 8.20 -2.51
N GLY A 246 -23.04 9.51 -2.28
CA GLY A 246 -23.43 10.03 -0.98
C GLY A 246 -22.41 9.68 0.08
N ASP A 247 -22.84 9.02 1.15
CA ASP A 247 -21.97 8.55 2.23
C ASP A 247 -21.39 7.15 2.01
N LYS A 248 -21.71 6.52 0.87
CA LYS A 248 -21.25 5.17 0.53
C LYS A 248 -19.96 5.20 -0.27
N VAL A 249 -19.09 4.23 0.00
CA VAL A 249 -17.80 4.03 -0.68
C VAL A 249 -17.82 2.76 -1.51
N GLY A 250 -17.11 2.78 -2.65
CA GLY A 250 -17.03 1.65 -3.57
C GLY A 250 -16.10 0.55 -3.06
N LEU A 251 -16.52 -0.72 -3.25
CA LEU A 251 -15.74 -1.92 -3.02
C LEU A 251 -15.72 -2.82 -4.26
N ARG A 252 -14.59 -3.48 -4.50
CA ARG A 252 -14.44 -4.48 -5.57
C ARG A 252 -13.59 -5.67 -5.14
N GLY A 253 -13.68 -6.79 -5.89
CA GLY A 253 -12.75 -7.91 -5.85
C GLY A 253 -13.24 -9.19 -5.18
N GLY A 254 -14.22 -9.12 -4.26
CA GLY A 254 -14.59 -10.26 -3.42
C GLY A 254 -13.59 -10.50 -2.29
N SER A 255 -13.82 -11.48 -1.42
CA SER A 255 -12.93 -11.73 -0.29
C SER A 255 -12.87 -13.18 0.17
N PHE A 256 -11.96 -13.44 1.11
CA PHE A 256 -11.84 -14.73 1.80
C PHE A 256 -13.06 -15.09 2.66
N TYR A 257 -13.82 -14.08 3.10
CA TYR A 257 -14.81 -14.24 4.16
C TYR A 257 -15.94 -15.18 3.74
N MET A 258 -16.45 -15.94 4.72
CA MET A 258 -17.52 -16.90 4.50
C MET A 258 -18.74 -16.25 3.80
N HIS A 259 -19.36 -17.01 2.90
CA HIS A 259 -20.51 -16.61 2.05
C HIS A 259 -20.16 -15.76 0.82
N ASP A 260 -18.90 -15.35 0.62
CA ASP A 260 -18.51 -14.77 -0.65
C ASP A 260 -18.56 -15.84 -1.76
N LYS A 261 -18.99 -15.43 -2.94
CA LYS A 261 -19.26 -16.31 -4.08
C LYS A 261 -18.42 -15.88 -5.27
N GLU A 262 -18.17 -16.83 -6.17
CA GLU A 262 -17.43 -16.58 -7.41
C GLU A 262 -17.99 -15.38 -8.20
N VAL A 263 -19.32 -15.14 -8.17
CA VAL A 263 -19.93 -13.98 -8.81
C VAL A 263 -19.35 -12.64 -8.33
N TYR A 264 -18.81 -12.58 -7.10
CA TYR A 264 -18.21 -11.37 -6.54
C TYR A 264 -16.84 -11.06 -7.13
N LEU A 265 -16.21 -12.02 -7.79
CA LEU A 265 -14.94 -11.85 -8.51
C LEU A 265 -15.12 -11.23 -9.89
N LEU A 266 -16.36 -11.20 -10.43
CA LEU A 266 -16.63 -10.72 -11.79
C LEU A 266 -16.38 -9.21 -11.91
N ALA A 267 -15.86 -8.81 -13.06
CA ALA A 267 -15.68 -7.42 -13.44
C ALA A 267 -17.00 -6.61 -13.36
N THR A 268 -18.13 -7.25 -13.58
CA THR A 268 -19.46 -6.63 -13.48
C THR A 268 -19.92 -6.39 -12.04
N THR A 269 -19.28 -7.04 -11.06
CA THR A 269 -19.67 -6.91 -9.64
C THR A 269 -18.98 -5.71 -9.01
N ARG A 270 -19.79 -4.88 -8.34
CA ARG A 270 -19.36 -3.78 -7.50
C ARG A 270 -20.29 -3.67 -6.29
N HIS A 271 -19.75 -3.22 -5.19
CA HIS A 271 -20.52 -2.93 -4.00
C HIS A 271 -20.32 -1.47 -3.58
N GLU A 272 -21.34 -0.92 -2.95
CA GLU A 272 -21.30 0.38 -2.29
C GLU A 272 -21.73 0.16 -0.85
N VAL A 273 -20.88 0.57 0.08
CA VAL A 273 -21.07 0.28 1.50
C VAL A 273 -21.00 1.54 2.33
N ASP A 274 -21.74 1.56 3.44
CA ASP A 274 -21.62 2.61 4.44
C ASP A 274 -20.22 2.54 5.11
N ALA A 275 -19.74 3.66 5.65
CA ALA A 275 -18.49 3.69 6.37
C ALA A 275 -18.54 2.74 7.58
N ALA A 276 -17.85 1.62 7.48
CA ALA A 276 -17.78 0.57 8.49
C ALA A 276 -16.41 -0.07 8.51
N LYS A 277 -16.13 -0.85 9.54
CA LYS A 277 -14.88 -1.60 9.71
C LYS A 277 -15.19 -3.10 9.70
N TRP A 278 -14.72 -3.80 8.68
CA TRP A 278 -14.99 -5.23 8.52
C TRP A 278 -13.70 -6.05 8.40
N PRO A 279 -13.72 -7.34 8.76
CA PRO A 279 -12.55 -8.22 8.73
C PRO A 279 -12.00 -8.46 7.32
N ASN A 280 -12.80 -8.26 6.31
CA ASN A 280 -12.54 -8.62 4.93
C ASN A 280 -12.56 -7.40 3.97
N TRP A 281 -12.46 -6.18 4.52
CA TRP A 281 -12.29 -4.95 3.74
C TRP A 281 -10.91 -4.38 3.96
N GLY A 282 -10.17 -4.22 2.88
CA GLY A 282 -8.84 -3.65 2.81
C GLY A 282 -8.74 -2.66 1.66
N PHE A 283 -7.54 -2.40 1.18
CA PHE A 283 -7.30 -1.47 0.09
C PHE A 283 -5.93 -1.67 -0.54
N ARG A 284 -5.74 -1.13 -1.73
CA ARG A 284 -4.43 -0.87 -2.33
C ARG A 284 -4.29 0.62 -2.64
N VAL A 285 -3.10 1.06 -3.03
CA VAL A 285 -2.83 2.45 -3.38
C VAL A 285 -2.42 2.59 -4.83
N VAL A 286 -2.59 3.79 -5.38
CA VAL A 286 -1.97 4.21 -6.64
C VAL A 286 -0.90 5.24 -6.37
N ALA A 287 0.12 5.26 -7.23
CA ALA A 287 1.16 6.28 -7.23
C ALA A 287 1.10 7.04 -8.55
N LEU A 288 0.98 8.35 -8.47
CA LEU A 288 0.70 9.27 -9.56
C LEU A 288 1.81 10.31 -9.67
N GLY A 289 2.23 10.62 -10.90
CA GLY A 289 3.29 11.61 -11.14
C GLY A 289 4.70 11.04 -10.89
N GLY A 290 5.62 11.93 -10.52
CA GLY A 290 7.04 11.58 -10.38
C GLY A 290 7.78 11.54 -11.72
N ALA A 291 9.08 11.28 -11.68
CA ALA A 291 9.86 11.05 -12.90
C ALA A 291 9.40 9.74 -13.57
N LYS A 292 9.12 9.78 -14.87
CA LYS A 292 8.86 8.53 -15.61
C LYS A 292 10.02 7.58 -15.39
N PRO A 293 9.76 6.29 -15.02
CA PRO A 293 10.83 5.31 -14.98
C PRO A 293 11.54 5.29 -16.33
N GLU A 294 12.86 5.40 -16.32
CA GLU A 294 13.65 5.26 -17.53
C GLU A 294 13.34 3.87 -18.12
N PRO A 295 13.04 3.76 -19.42
CA PRO A 295 12.76 2.47 -20.01
C PRO A 295 13.92 1.52 -19.68
N ALA A 296 13.59 0.34 -19.16
CA ALA A 296 14.59 -0.66 -18.80
C ALA A 296 15.58 -0.82 -19.95
N LYS A 297 16.88 -0.56 -19.71
CA LYS A 297 17.90 -0.82 -20.71
C LYS A 297 17.76 -2.27 -21.16
N PRO A 298 17.71 -2.54 -22.48
CA PRO A 298 17.64 -3.91 -22.96
C PRO A 298 18.81 -4.69 -22.35
N GLU A 299 18.47 -5.83 -21.72
CA GLU A 299 19.47 -6.73 -21.16
C GLU A 299 20.47 -7.10 -22.31
N PRO A 300 21.79 -7.01 -22.07
CA PRO A 300 22.75 -7.33 -23.13
C PRO A 300 22.50 -8.75 -23.62
N ALA A 301 22.32 -8.89 -24.92
CA ALA A 301 22.06 -10.18 -25.56
C ALA A 301 23.08 -11.21 -25.06
N LYS A 302 22.63 -12.33 -24.54
CA LYS A 302 23.52 -13.43 -24.15
C LYS A 302 24.35 -13.85 -25.36
N PRO A 303 25.67 -14.01 -25.22
CA PRO A 303 26.51 -14.43 -26.34
C PRO A 303 26.03 -15.75 -26.90
N VAL A 304 25.78 -15.76 -28.20
CA VAL A 304 25.42 -16.99 -28.93
C VAL A 304 26.60 -17.95 -28.84
N PRO A 305 26.41 -19.19 -28.36
CA PRO A 305 27.49 -20.19 -28.34
C PRO A 305 28.02 -20.42 -29.77
N SER A 306 29.31 -20.32 -29.94
CA SER A 306 29.96 -20.64 -31.21
C SER A 306 29.72 -22.10 -31.59
N PRO A 307 29.37 -22.41 -32.83
CA PRO A 307 29.22 -23.79 -33.30
C PRO A 307 30.56 -24.53 -33.17
N LYS A 308 30.50 -25.76 -32.63
CA LYS A 308 31.62 -26.68 -32.53
C LYS A 308 31.88 -27.32 -33.90
#